data_2057c8c55da7ca4186d6a2e9c61509cc
#
_entry.id   2057c8c55da7ca4186d6a2e9c61509cc
#
_cell.length_a   1.000
_cell.length_b   1.000
_cell.length_c   1.000
_cell.angle_alpha   90.00
_cell.angle_beta   90.00
_cell.angle_gamma   90.00
#
_symmetry.space_group_name_H-M   'P 1'
#
loop_
_entity.id
_entity.type
_entity.pdbx_description
1 polymer ?
#
loop_
_entity_poly.entity_id
_entity_poly.type
_entity_poly.pdbx_seq_one_letter_code
_entity_poly.pdbx_strand_id
1 'polypeptide(L)'
;MSSKILSAQDSRWRRQSKASGGRNLKVAPPSNEGPEFRGLPDKALITLVCSLCGFGLMAVFSASAPEALSNFQDATYYLRRQAICCVIGLFAMFTISRYDYRRLKKWAWPVALGAFGLLCLTLVPGISVTTMGSTRWLQIGPLQFQPSELCKIASILLISAGLSKHFWWHRQVLVRIALILLMATIVVKQPDLGTAMMISGSLVALLFASGLNPLLILLAGGGAFGYMWHHVQKTPYQMARIMSWLDPYKYPQKEGWNVIQAQYAIGSGGLFGVGFGRSMQKLFYLPVQHADFIFAVIAEEFGFIPCCVLISLYVLFGYFGFRTALRSRTLFGRFLAIGITSSIVLQALVNIMVTTGIVPVTGITLPFISYGGTSLVITLSMVGVLLSVSRDSGQMSEDEEYEDADPKPARQLVRP
;
A
#
# COMPACT_ATOMS: atom_id res chain seq x y z
N MET A 1 21.74 -22.03 22.26
CA MET A 1 20.80 -21.54 23.31
C MET A 1 19.33 -21.60 22.87
N SER A 2 19.03 -21.78 21.60
CA SER A 2 17.68 -21.80 21.01
C SER A 2 16.89 -23.09 21.20
N SER A 3 17.55 -24.27 21.35
CA SER A 3 16.86 -25.55 21.54
C SER A 3 16.24 -25.73 22.94
N LYS A 4 16.78 -25.06 23.96
CA LYS A 4 16.27 -25.14 25.34
C LYS A 4 14.99 -24.35 25.59
N ILE A 5 14.71 -23.29 24.80
CA ILE A 5 13.49 -22.48 24.92
C ILE A 5 12.28 -23.19 24.31
N LEU A 6 12.46 -23.85 23.17
CA LEU A 6 11.43 -24.68 22.54
C LEU A 6 11.07 -25.90 23.39
N SER A 7 12.08 -26.53 24.02
CA SER A 7 11.83 -27.66 24.95
C SER A 7 11.13 -27.23 26.24
N ALA A 8 11.33 -26.00 26.71
CA ALA A 8 10.66 -25.46 27.90
C ALA A 8 9.17 -25.13 27.66
N GLN A 9 8.83 -24.66 26.46
CA GLN A 9 7.43 -24.42 26.08
C GLN A 9 6.67 -25.73 25.89
N ASP A 10 7.29 -26.71 25.21
CA ASP A 10 6.70 -28.05 25.04
C ASP A 10 6.52 -28.78 26.38
N SER A 11 7.43 -28.59 27.33
CA SER A 11 7.32 -29.18 28.65
C SER A 11 6.24 -28.54 29.57
N ARG A 12 5.92 -27.24 29.36
CA ARG A 12 4.80 -26.58 30.04
C ARG A 12 3.46 -27.08 29.51
N TRP A 13 3.31 -27.24 28.21
CA TRP A 13 2.10 -27.80 27.60
C TRP A 13 1.84 -29.23 28.07
N ARG A 14 2.86 -30.08 28.12
CA ARG A 14 2.73 -31.47 28.60
C ARG A 14 2.43 -31.57 30.13
N ARG A 15 2.81 -30.58 30.92
CA ARG A 15 2.43 -30.55 32.36
C ARG A 15 1.00 -30.08 32.59
N GLN A 16 0.50 -29.13 31.79
CA GLN A 16 -0.89 -28.69 31.85
C GLN A 16 -1.88 -29.78 31.40
N SER A 17 -1.52 -30.59 30.39
CA SER A 17 -2.36 -31.70 29.93
C SER A 17 -2.39 -32.89 30.92
N LYS A 18 -1.42 -33.02 31.82
CA LYS A 18 -1.42 -34.06 32.89
C LYS A 18 -2.15 -33.66 34.17
N ALA A 19 -2.40 -32.38 34.38
CA ALA A 19 -3.09 -31.86 35.56
C ALA A 19 -4.63 -31.85 35.44
N SER A 20 -5.18 -32.00 34.22
CA SER A 20 -6.61 -32.19 34.00
C SER A 20 -6.91 -33.68 33.91
N GLY A 21 -7.36 -34.26 35.08
CA GLY A 21 -7.63 -35.68 35.26
C GLY A 21 -8.44 -36.32 34.14
N GLY A 22 -7.89 -37.39 33.59
CA GLY A 22 -8.51 -38.58 33.03
C GLY A 22 -9.80 -38.42 32.21
N ARG A 23 -9.73 -37.81 31.00
CA ARG A 23 -10.64 -38.16 29.92
C ARG A 23 -9.77 -38.35 28.65
N ASN A 24 -9.78 -39.59 28.15
CA ASN A 24 -9.32 -39.89 26.80
C ASN A 24 -10.15 -39.12 25.78
N LEU A 25 -9.89 -37.82 25.60
CA LEU A 25 -10.24 -37.12 24.36
C LEU A 25 -9.35 -37.77 23.31
N LYS A 26 -9.94 -38.62 22.49
CA LYS A 26 -9.36 -38.98 21.18
C LYS A 26 -9.19 -37.65 20.43
N VAL A 27 -8.05 -37.02 20.61
CA VAL A 27 -7.60 -35.94 19.71
C VAL A 27 -7.47 -36.64 18.36
N ALA A 28 -8.43 -36.39 17.47
CA ALA A 28 -8.31 -36.83 16.10
C ALA A 28 -6.93 -36.41 15.60
N PRO A 29 -6.19 -37.27 14.90
CA PRO A 29 -4.91 -36.89 14.33
C PRO A 29 -5.15 -35.61 13.49
N PRO A 30 -4.24 -34.62 13.55
CA PRO A 30 -4.38 -33.41 12.77
C PRO A 30 -4.59 -33.85 11.33
N SER A 31 -5.77 -33.62 10.77
CA SER A 31 -6.04 -33.85 9.36
C SER A 31 -4.98 -33.08 8.61
N ASN A 32 -4.21 -33.74 7.73
CA ASN A 32 -3.25 -33.11 6.84
C ASN A 32 -3.88 -32.13 5.84
N GLU A 33 -5.20 -32.03 5.86
CA GLU A 33 -5.99 -30.99 5.20
C GLU A 33 -5.92 -29.75 6.09
N GLY A 34 -5.08 -28.79 5.72
CA GLY A 34 -5.06 -27.46 6.35
C GLY A 34 -6.48 -26.89 6.32
N PRO A 35 -6.88 -26.07 7.33
CA PRO A 35 -8.23 -25.55 7.45
C PRO A 35 -8.68 -24.98 6.10
N GLU A 36 -9.84 -25.44 5.63
CA GLU A 36 -10.39 -25.09 4.33
C GLU A 36 -10.51 -23.55 4.23
N PHE A 37 -10.05 -23.00 3.10
CA PHE A 37 -10.10 -21.57 2.79
C PHE A 37 -11.52 -21.21 2.33
N ARG A 38 -12.48 -21.10 3.26
CA ARG A 38 -13.92 -20.99 2.96
C ARG A 38 -14.58 -19.67 3.40
N GLY A 39 -13.94 -18.81 4.20
CA GLY A 39 -14.54 -17.58 4.71
C GLY A 39 -14.94 -16.59 3.60
N LEU A 40 -15.87 -15.68 3.90
CA LEU A 40 -16.24 -14.57 3.04
C LEU A 40 -15.21 -13.43 3.20
N PRO A 41 -14.90 -12.69 2.11
CA PRO A 41 -14.03 -11.52 2.20
C PRO A 41 -14.73 -10.39 2.97
N ASP A 42 -13.96 -9.54 3.64
CA ASP A 42 -14.49 -8.41 4.41
C ASP A 42 -15.24 -7.44 3.48
N LYS A 43 -16.57 -7.37 3.67
CA LYS A 43 -17.47 -6.53 2.87
C LYS A 43 -17.19 -5.04 3.05
N ALA A 44 -16.77 -4.62 4.25
CA ALA A 44 -16.47 -3.21 4.53
C ALA A 44 -15.26 -2.74 3.69
N LEU A 45 -14.19 -3.55 3.61
CA LEU A 45 -13.05 -3.27 2.75
C LEU A 45 -13.45 -3.18 1.27
N ILE A 46 -14.29 -4.11 0.78
CA ILE A 46 -14.75 -4.09 -0.61
C ILE A 46 -15.54 -2.81 -0.90
N THR A 47 -16.53 -2.51 -0.07
CA THR A 47 -17.38 -1.31 -0.24
C THR A 47 -16.54 -0.04 -0.23
N LEU A 48 -15.60 0.07 0.70
CA LEU A 48 -14.73 1.23 0.85
C LEU A 48 -13.84 1.42 -0.38
N VAL A 49 -13.20 0.38 -0.88
CA VAL A 49 -12.33 0.45 -2.06
C VAL A 49 -13.14 0.75 -3.32
N CYS A 50 -14.30 0.13 -3.51
CA CYS A 50 -15.19 0.44 -4.64
C CYS A 50 -15.69 1.89 -4.60
N SER A 51 -16.03 2.42 -3.41
CA SER A 51 -16.43 3.81 -3.24
C SER A 51 -15.30 4.78 -3.58
N LEU A 52 -14.06 4.50 -3.11
CA LEU A 52 -12.88 5.29 -3.45
C LEU A 52 -12.59 5.26 -4.96
N CYS A 53 -12.70 4.10 -5.62
CA CYS A 53 -12.52 3.99 -7.07
C CYS A 53 -13.61 4.77 -7.84
N GLY A 54 -14.86 4.68 -7.44
CA GLY A 54 -15.97 5.42 -8.05
C GLY A 54 -15.76 6.94 -7.93
N PHE A 55 -15.42 7.41 -6.73
CA PHE A 55 -15.07 8.81 -6.51
C PHE A 55 -13.84 9.22 -7.31
N GLY A 56 -12.83 8.35 -7.40
CA GLY A 56 -11.62 8.59 -8.17
C GLY A 56 -11.88 8.78 -9.66
N LEU A 57 -12.75 7.97 -10.27
CA LEU A 57 -13.14 8.14 -11.68
C LEU A 57 -13.79 9.49 -11.93
N MET A 58 -14.67 9.93 -11.02
CA MET A 58 -15.33 11.23 -11.09
C MET A 58 -14.31 12.38 -10.92
N ALA A 59 -13.40 12.27 -9.96
CA ALA A 59 -12.35 13.26 -9.72
C ALA A 59 -11.37 13.37 -10.90
N VAL A 60 -10.93 12.22 -11.47
CA VAL A 60 -10.06 12.21 -12.65
C VAL A 60 -10.76 12.87 -13.83
N PHE A 61 -12.03 12.58 -14.08
CA PHE A 61 -12.78 13.24 -15.16
C PHE A 61 -12.78 14.75 -14.98
N SER A 62 -13.17 15.24 -13.79
CA SER A 62 -13.18 16.68 -13.54
C SER A 62 -11.81 17.33 -13.70
N ALA A 63 -10.77 16.72 -13.13
CA ALA A 63 -9.42 17.26 -13.16
C ALA A 63 -8.79 17.24 -14.55
N SER A 64 -9.09 16.22 -15.37
CA SER A 64 -8.39 16.03 -16.66
C SER A 64 -9.14 16.52 -17.89
N ALA A 65 -10.44 16.78 -17.79
CA ALA A 65 -11.26 17.13 -18.95
C ALA A 65 -10.76 18.35 -19.78
N PRO A 66 -10.31 19.46 -19.19
CA PRO A 66 -9.78 20.60 -19.95
C PRO A 66 -8.52 20.24 -20.72
N GLU A 67 -7.58 19.55 -20.09
CA GLU A 67 -6.33 19.12 -20.71
C GLU A 67 -6.57 18.07 -21.79
N ALA A 68 -7.48 17.11 -21.54
CA ALA A 68 -7.86 16.11 -22.52
C ALA A 68 -8.51 16.70 -23.76
N LEU A 69 -9.37 17.70 -23.58
CA LEU A 69 -10.02 18.40 -24.69
C LEU A 69 -9.00 19.17 -25.53
N SER A 70 -8.04 19.84 -24.91
CA SER A 70 -7.00 20.60 -25.59
C SER A 70 -6.04 19.70 -26.38
N ASN A 71 -5.56 18.60 -25.76
CA ASN A 71 -4.50 17.77 -26.35
C ASN A 71 -5.03 16.68 -27.29
N PHE A 72 -6.23 16.16 -27.03
CA PHE A 72 -6.77 14.98 -27.73
C PHE A 72 -8.13 15.22 -28.39
N GLN A 73 -8.70 16.44 -28.29
CA GLN A 73 -10.05 16.78 -28.77
C GLN A 73 -11.15 15.89 -28.18
N ASP A 74 -10.91 15.29 -27.02
CA ASP A 74 -11.80 14.36 -26.35
C ASP A 74 -11.68 14.48 -24.82
N ALA A 75 -12.65 15.14 -24.20
CA ALA A 75 -12.68 15.37 -22.75
C ALA A 75 -12.67 14.07 -21.93
N THR A 76 -13.05 12.93 -22.51
CA THR A 76 -13.14 11.63 -21.81
C THR A 76 -11.90 10.75 -21.97
N TYR A 77 -10.85 11.24 -22.64
CA TYR A 77 -9.66 10.45 -22.98
C TYR A 77 -9.02 9.80 -21.73
N TYR A 78 -8.71 10.58 -20.70
CA TYR A 78 -8.11 10.07 -19.47
C TYR A 78 -9.09 9.23 -18.65
N LEU A 79 -10.37 9.62 -18.60
CA LEU A 79 -11.42 8.86 -17.93
C LEU A 79 -11.55 7.45 -18.50
N ARG A 80 -11.61 7.30 -19.83
CA ARG A 80 -11.72 5.96 -20.47
C ARG A 80 -10.52 5.08 -20.14
N ARG A 81 -9.31 5.60 -20.20
CA ARG A 81 -8.11 4.85 -19.83
C ARG A 81 -8.12 4.44 -18.36
N GLN A 82 -8.49 5.35 -17.45
CA GLN A 82 -8.60 5.05 -16.03
C GLN A 82 -9.71 4.03 -15.74
N ALA A 83 -10.87 4.14 -16.40
CA ALA A 83 -11.97 3.20 -16.25
C ALA A 83 -11.59 1.77 -16.71
N ILE A 84 -10.87 1.64 -17.82
CA ILE A 84 -10.36 0.34 -18.29
C ILE A 84 -9.41 -0.25 -17.24
N CYS A 85 -8.46 0.53 -16.72
CA CYS A 85 -7.54 0.08 -15.68
C CYS A 85 -8.27 -0.26 -14.37
N CYS A 86 -9.32 0.50 -14.02
CA CYS A 86 -10.16 0.23 -12.85
C CYS A 86 -10.89 -1.13 -12.99
N VAL A 87 -11.49 -1.39 -14.15
CA VAL A 87 -12.16 -2.69 -14.42
C VAL A 87 -11.15 -3.84 -14.36
N ILE A 88 -9.99 -3.71 -15.01
CA ILE A 88 -8.92 -4.72 -14.95
C ILE A 88 -8.46 -4.93 -13.51
N GLY A 89 -8.24 -3.84 -12.77
CA GLY A 89 -7.80 -3.89 -11.37
C GLY A 89 -8.85 -4.52 -10.45
N LEU A 90 -10.14 -4.19 -10.61
CA LEU A 90 -11.23 -4.81 -9.86
C LEU A 90 -11.35 -6.30 -10.18
N PHE A 91 -11.25 -6.67 -11.45
CA PHE A 91 -11.22 -8.08 -11.86
C PHE A 91 -10.04 -8.82 -11.21
N ALA A 92 -8.84 -8.23 -11.23
CA ALA A 92 -7.67 -8.77 -10.55
C ALA A 92 -7.91 -8.90 -9.03
N MET A 93 -8.45 -7.85 -8.39
CA MET A 93 -8.79 -7.84 -6.97
C MET A 93 -9.72 -9.00 -6.59
N PHE A 94 -10.83 -9.18 -7.32
CA PHE A 94 -11.78 -10.26 -7.03
C PHE A 94 -11.21 -11.64 -7.34
N THR A 95 -10.42 -11.79 -8.39
CA THR A 95 -9.77 -13.06 -8.75
C THR A 95 -8.74 -13.43 -7.69
N ILE A 96 -7.87 -12.51 -7.30
CA ILE A 96 -6.84 -12.75 -6.28
C ILE A 96 -7.49 -12.99 -4.91
N SER A 97 -8.59 -12.32 -4.58
CA SER A 97 -9.31 -12.55 -3.31
C SER A 97 -9.86 -13.97 -3.16
N ARG A 98 -10.09 -14.68 -4.28
CA ARG A 98 -10.52 -16.10 -4.28
C ARG A 98 -9.36 -17.09 -4.21
N TYR A 99 -8.14 -16.60 -4.45
CA TYR A 99 -6.93 -17.43 -4.42
C TYR A 99 -6.37 -17.46 -2.99
N ASP A 100 -5.95 -18.65 -2.52
CA ASP A 100 -5.36 -18.80 -1.19
C ASP A 100 -4.01 -18.07 -1.11
N TYR A 101 -3.96 -17.00 -0.30
CA TYR A 101 -2.76 -16.20 -0.08
C TYR A 101 -1.56 -17.03 0.42
N ARG A 102 -1.78 -18.16 1.09
CA ARG A 102 -0.71 -19.04 1.60
C ARG A 102 0.17 -19.55 0.48
N ARG A 103 -0.42 -19.79 -0.71
CA ARG A 103 0.32 -20.22 -1.90
C ARG A 103 1.26 -19.16 -2.44
N LEU A 104 0.97 -17.87 -2.20
CA LEU A 104 1.83 -16.76 -2.62
C LEU A 104 3.22 -16.81 -1.96
N LYS A 105 3.35 -17.47 -0.81
CA LYS A 105 4.64 -17.66 -0.13
C LYS A 105 5.69 -18.36 -1.01
N LYS A 106 5.25 -19.29 -1.88
CA LYS A 106 6.13 -19.98 -2.84
C LYS A 106 6.61 -19.05 -3.96
N TRP A 107 5.79 -18.06 -4.30
CA TRP A 107 6.06 -17.10 -5.36
C TRP A 107 6.87 -15.87 -4.90
N ALA A 108 7.17 -15.76 -3.60
CA ALA A 108 7.85 -14.58 -3.04
C ALA A 108 9.20 -14.28 -3.73
N TRP A 109 10.04 -15.28 -3.94
CA TRP A 109 11.31 -15.12 -4.64
C TRP A 109 11.14 -14.90 -6.15
N PRO A 110 10.39 -15.74 -6.89
CA PRO A 110 10.16 -15.51 -8.33
C PRO A 110 9.61 -14.12 -8.64
N VAL A 111 8.61 -13.65 -7.88
CA VAL A 111 8.01 -12.33 -8.07
C VAL A 111 9.02 -11.22 -7.77
N ALA A 112 9.81 -11.36 -6.69
CA ALA A 112 10.81 -10.37 -6.32
C ALA A 112 11.95 -10.28 -7.36
N LEU A 113 12.44 -11.40 -7.84
CA LEU A 113 13.48 -11.43 -8.88
C LEU A 113 12.95 -10.94 -10.23
N GLY A 114 11.71 -11.28 -10.58
CA GLY A 114 11.04 -10.76 -11.78
C GLY A 114 10.87 -9.24 -11.72
N ALA A 115 10.40 -8.70 -10.59
CA ALA A 115 10.28 -7.26 -10.38
C ALA A 115 11.63 -6.56 -10.42
N PHE A 116 12.66 -7.15 -9.81
CA PHE A 116 14.03 -6.66 -9.87
C PHE A 116 14.58 -6.66 -11.30
N GLY A 117 14.37 -7.73 -12.06
CA GLY A 117 14.78 -7.81 -13.47
C GLY A 117 14.10 -6.74 -14.34
N LEU A 118 12.79 -6.55 -14.18
CA LEU A 118 12.04 -5.50 -14.87
C LEU A 118 12.54 -4.10 -14.47
N LEU A 119 12.89 -3.91 -13.20
CA LEU A 119 13.46 -2.66 -12.73
C LEU A 119 14.85 -2.41 -13.35
N CYS A 120 15.68 -3.43 -13.49
CA CYS A 120 16.97 -3.32 -14.17
C CYS A 120 16.83 -3.00 -15.67
N LEU A 121 15.79 -3.53 -16.34
CA LEU A 121 15.51 -3.24 -17.76
C LEU A 121 15.24 -1.75 -18.00
N THR A 122 14.71 -1.01 -17.04
CA THR A 122 14.50 0.44 -17.21
C THR A 122 15.81 1.24 -17.24
N LEU A 123 16.93 0.66 -16.79
CA LEU A 123 18.24 1.28 -16.86
C LEU A 123 18.91 1.12 -18.23
N VAL A 124 18.38 0.23 -19.09
CA VAL A 124 18.93 -0.03 -20.41
C VAL A 124 18.45 1.06 -21.39
N PRO A 125 19.37 1.82 -22.01
CA PRO A 125 19.00 2.83 -23.01
C PRO A 125 18.24 2.19 -24.18
N GLY A 126 17.16 2.83 -24.63
CA GLY A 126 16.35 2.39 -25.78
C GLY A 126 15.17 1.47 -25.43
N ILE A 127 15.08 0.91 -24.23
CA ILE A 127 13.93 0.11 -23.78
C ILE A 127 12.99 0.96 -22.90
N SER A 128 13.54 1.91 -22.16
CA SER A 128 12.79 2.81 -21.29
C SER A 128 12.33 4.06 -22.03
N VAL A 129 11.13 4.51 -21.71
CA VAL A 129 10.58 5.80 -22.17
C VAL A 129 10.94 6.88 -21.17
N THR A 130 11.58 7.94 -21.69
CA THR A 130 11.89 9.12 -20.88
C THR A 130 10.67 10.04 -20.88
N THR A 131 10.00 10.14 -19.75
CA THR A 131 8.88 11.07 -19.55
C THR A 131 9.28 12.08 -18.48
N MET A 132 9.18 13.37 -18.79
CA MET A 132 9.54 14.48 -17.87
C MET A 132 10.96 14.33 -17.27
N GLY A 133 11.95 13.92 -18.06
CA GLY A 133 13.34 13.81 -17.65
C GLY A 133 13.68 12.59 -16.76
N SER A 134 12.78 11.62 -16.64
CA SER A 134 13.04 10.38 -15.91
C SER A 134 12.71 9.14 -16.72
N THR A 135 13.58 8.13 -16.62
CA THR A 135 13.48 6.84 -17.32
C THR A 135 12.85 5.79 -16.40
N ARG A 136 11.54 5.91 -16.15
CA ARG A 136 10.82 5.06 -15.17
C ARG A 136 9.85 4.09 -15.80
N TRP A 137 9.51 4.30 -17.07
CA TRP A 137 8.42 3.61 -17.74
C TRP A 137 8.94 2.64 -18.79
N LEU A 138 8.37 1.45 -18.83
CA LEU A 138 8.52 0.53 -19.93
C LEU A 138 7.27 0.65 -20.81
N GLN A 139 7.48 0.74 -22.12
CA GLN A 139 6.37 0.73 -23.07
C GLN A 139 6.16 -0.69 -23.60
N ILE A 140 4.99 -1.24 -23.32
CA ILE A 140 4.57 -2.56 -23.81
C ILE A 140 3.36 -2.33 -24.73
N GLY A 141 3.63 -2.13 -26.02
CA GLY A 141 2.60 -1.71 -26.99
C GLY A 141 2.01 -0.35 -26.63
N PRO A 142 0.66 -0.21 -26.54
CA PRO A 142 -0.01 1.05 -26.19
C PRO A 142 -0.01 1.35 -24.68
N LEU A 143 0.45 0.40 -23.85
CA LEU A 143 0.43 0.51 -22.39
C LEU A 143 1.80 0.92 -21.85
N GLN A 144 1.79 1.89 -20.95
CA GLN A 144 2.97 2.25 -20.16
C GLN A 144 2.90 1.52 -18.83
N PHE A 145 3.96 0.80 -18.50
CA PHE A 145 4.10 0.04 -17.27
C PHE A 145 5.25 0.57 -16.44
N GLN A 146 5.02 0.80 -15.14
CA GLN A 146 6.03 1.25 -14.21
C GLN A 146 6.50 0.09 -13.32
N PRO A 147 7.71 -0.46 -13.55
CA PRO A 147 8.21 -1.60 -12.77
C PRO A 147 8.37 -1.35 -11.28
N SER A 148 8.66 -0.12 -10.87
CA SER A 148 8.78 0.24 -9.46
C SER A 148 7.46 0.06 -8.68
N GLU A 149 6.30 0.14 -9.33
CA GLU A 149 5.01 -0.19 -8.72
C GLU A 149 4.93 -1.68 -8.35
N LEU A 150 5.42 -2.57 -9.24
CA LEU A 150 5.48 -4.01 -8.96
C LEU A 150 6.46 -4.30 -7.82
N CYS A 151 7.55 -3.53 -7.69
CA CYS A 151 8.52 -3.69 -6.60
C CYS A 151 7.89 -3.46 -5.22
N LYS A 152 6.85 -2.63 -5.07
CA LYS A 152 6.14 -2.43 -3.80
C LYS A 152 5.52 -3.73 -3.30
N ILE A 153 4.68 -4.37 -4.11
CA ILE A 153 4.04 -5.65 -3.71
C ILE A 153 5.07 -6.78 -3.59
N ALA A 154 6.05 -6.82 -4.50
CA ALA A 154 7.13 -7.82 -4.47
C ALA A 154 7.94 -7.75 -3.17
N SER A 155 8.27 -6.54 -2.71
CA SER A 155 8.99 -6.31 -1.45
C SER A 155 8.17 -6.75 -0.24
N ILE A 156 6.87 -6.39 -0.20
CA ILE A 156 5.97 -6.81 0.89
C ILE A 156 5.86 -8.34 0.93
N LEU A 157 5.66 -8.99 -0.21
CA LEU A 157 5.55 -10.44 -0.30
C LEU A 157 6.85 -11.13 0.14
N LEU A 158 7.99 -10.64 -0.34
CA LEU A 158 9.31 -11.22 -0.06
C LEU A 158 9.65 -11.16 1.43
N ILE A 159 9.50 -9.99 2.06
CA ILE A 159 9.84 -9.81 3.47
C ILE A 159 8.85 -10.54 4.38
N SER A 160 7.54 -10.52 4.08
CA SER A 160 6.51 -11.24 4.84
C SER A 160 6.75 -12.74 4.84
N ALA A 161 7.16 -13.31 3.70
CA ALA A 161 7.54 -14.72 3.59
C ALA A 161 8.77 -15.06 4.43
N GLY A 162 9.70 -14.11 4.62
CA GLY A 162 10.87 -14.25 5.47
C GLY A 162 10.52 -14.22 6.95
N LEU A 163 9.88 -13.14 7.38
CA LEU A 163 9.51 -12.89 8.77
C LEU A 163 8.53 -13.93 9.31
N SER A 164 7.73 -14.56 8.45
CA SER A 164 6.83 -15.65 8.86
C SER A 164 7.54 -16.94 9.27
N LYS A 165 8.82 -17.10 8.97
CA LYS A 165 9.61 -18.29 9.28
C LYS A 165 10.75 -18.02 10.24
N HIS A 166 11.32 -16.82 10.21
CA HIS A 166 12.55 -16.47 10.90
C HIS A 166 12.44 -15.08 11.52
N PHE A 167 13.17 -14.87 12.60
CA PHE A 167 13.34 -13.52 13.16
C PHE A 167 14.09 -12.61 12.20
N TRP A 168 13.93 -11.29 12.36
CA TRP A 168 14.47 -10.27 11.47
C TRP A 168 16.02 -10.32 11.34
N TRP A 169 16.76 -10.79 12.34
CA TRP A 169 18.23 -10.92 12.30
C TRP A 169 18.73 -12.22 11.63
N HIS A 170 17.83 -13.10 11.21
CA HIS A 170 18.24 -14.34 10.56
C HIS A 170 18.79 -14.05 9.16
N ARG A 171 19.92 -14.72 8.77
CA ARG A 171 20.60 -14.52 7.49
C ARG A 171 19.65 -14.48 6.29
N GLN A 172 18.67 -15.37 6.24
CA GLN A 172 17.71 -15.41 5.12
C GLN A 172 16.80 -14.17 5.07
N VAL A 173 16.48 -13.54 6.18
CA VAL A 173 15.71 -12.29 6.23
C VAL A 173 16.60 -11.11 5.85
N LEU A 174 17.85 -11.08 6.32
CA LEU A 174 18.81 -10.03 5.97
C LEU A 174 19.10 -10.01 4.46
N VAL A 175 19.22 -11.18 3.79
CA VAL A 175 19.36 -11.24 2.32
C VAL A 175 18.14 -10.63 1.62
N ARG A 176 16.93 -10.85 2.12
CA ARG A 176 15.70 -10.25 1.56
C ARG A 176 15.66 -8.74 1.78
N ILE A 177 16.04 -8.28 2.96
CA ILE A 177 16.17 -6.84 3.26
C ILE A 177 17.19 -6.22 2.31
N ALA A 178 18.36 -6.85 2.11
CA ALA A 178 19.37 -6.35 1.20
C ALA A 178 18.87 -6.22 -0.25
N LEU A 179 18.11 -7.20 -0.75
CA LEU A 179 17.50 -7.11 -2.09
C LEU A 179 16.48 -5.99 -2.18
N ILE A 180 15.63 -5.78 -1.15
CA ILE A 180 14.64 -4.70 -1.11
C ILE A 180 15.33 -3.34 -1.09
N LEU A 181 16.38 -3.18 -0.28
CA LEU A 181 17.16 -1.95 -0.24
C LEU A 181 17.89 -1.69 -1.57
N LEU A 182 18.37 -2.73 -2.24
CA LEU A 182 18.94 -2.63 -3.59
C LEU A 182 17.89 -2.14 -4.60
N MET A 183 16.67 -2.70 -4.58
CA MET A 183 15.56 -2.21 -5.41
C MET A 183 15.28 -0.73 -5.12
N ALA A 184 15.16 -0.34 -3.85
CA ALA A 184 14.93 1.05 -3.46
C ALA A 184 16.05 1.98 -3.94
N THR A 185 17.31 1.56 -3.85
CA THR A 185 18.46 2.33 -4.33
C THR A 185 18.42 2.55 -5.86
N ILE A 186 18.02 1.53 -6.63
CA ILE A 186 17.85 1.66 -8.08
C ILE A 186 16.72 2.65 -8.39
N VAL A 187 15.60 2.58 -7.66
CA VAL A 187 14.48 3.51 -7.83
C VAL A 187 14.90 4.96 -7.51
N VAL A 188 15.73 5.17 -6.50
CA VAL A 188 16.33 6.49 -6.20
C VAL A 188 17.17 7.00 -7.38
N LYS A 189 17.96 6.12 -8.03
CA LYS A 189 18.74 6.49 -9.23
C LYS A 189 17.88 6.85 -10.45
N GLN A 190 16.62 6.40 -10.49
CA GLN A 190 15.63 6.75 -11.53
C GLN A 190 14.88 8.06 -11.22
N PRO A 191 15.41 8.97 -10.46
CA PRO A 191 14.88 10.10 -9.67
C PRO A 191 13.43 9.91 -9.15
N ASP A 192 13.09 8.69 -8.67
CA ASP A 192 11.78 8.37 -8.09
C ASP A 192 11.88 8.19 -6.56
N LEU A 193 12.07 9.31 -5.86
CA LEU A 193 12.17 9.32 -4.40
C LEU A 193 10.87 8.84 -3.75
N GLY A 194 9.74 9.16 -4.38
CA GLY A 194 8.43 8.81 -3.85
C GLY A 194 8.23 7.30 -3.73
N THR A 195 8.43 6.56 -4.82
CA THR A 195 8.27 5.10 -4.79
C THR A 195 9.34 4.43 -3.92
N ALA A 196 10.57 4.96 -3.89
CA ALA A 196 11.61 4.47 -2.98
C ALA A 196 11.21 4.63 -1.50
N MET A 197 10.57 5.76 -1.13
CA MET A 197 10.00 5.96 0.20
C MET A 197 8.89 4.97 0.51
N MET A 198 8.03 4.62 -0.46
CA MET A 198 6.97 3.63 -0.26
C MET A 198 7.53 2.22 -0.01
N ILE A 199 8.53 1.80 -0.80
CA ILE A 199 9.21 0.51 -0.61
C ILE A 199 9.88 0.45 0.76
N SER A 200 10.65 1.48 1.11
CA SER A 200 11.36 1.56 2.39
C SER A 200 10.40 1.69 3.59
N GLY A 201 9.35 2.50 3.46
CA GLY A 201 8.34 2.70 4.50
C GLY A 201 7.56 1.42 4.83
N SER A 202 7.16 0.65 3.79
CA SER A 202 6.51 -0.64 4.00
C SER A 202 7.46 -1.68 4.64
N LEU A 203 8.75 -1.66 4.28
CA LEU A 203 9.77 -2.48 4.94
C LEU A 203 9.91 -2.13 6.41
N VAL A 204 10.01 -0.84 6.74
CA VAL A 204 10.09 -0.34 8.12
C VAL A 204 8.86 -0.76 8.93
N ALA A 205 7.66 -0.60 8.38
CA ALA A 205 6.43 -1.02 9.04
C ALA A 205 6.43 -2.53 9.36
N LEU A 206 6.92 -3.37 8.45
CA LEU A 206 7.01 -4.82 8.64
C LEU A 206 8.09 -5.21 9.64
N LEU A 207 9.25 -4.55 9.64
CA LEU A 207 10.29 -4.77 10.63
C LEU A 207 9.85 -4.33 12.03
N PHE A 208 9.16 -3.20 12.14
CA PHE A 208 8.54 -2.77 13.40
C PHE A 208 7.53 -3.79 13.92
N ALA A 209 6.63 -4.26 13.06
CA ALA A 209 5.65 -5.29 13.42
C ALA A 209 6.28 -6.65 13.78
N SER A 210 7.51 -6.93 13.32
CA SER A 210 8.27 -8.13 13.68
C SER A 210 9.01 -8.03 15.01
N GLY A 211 8.89 -6.88 15.71
CA GLY A 211 9.54 -6.64 17.00
C GLY A 211 10.96 -6.08 16.90
N LEU A 212 11.33 -5.43 15.79
CA LEU A 212 12.57 -4.67 15.71
C LEU A 212 12.51 -3.47 16.67
N ASN A 213 13.59 -3.29 17.44
CA ASN A 213 13.68 -2.17 18.39
C ASN A 213 13.51 -0.83 17.66
N PRO A 214 12.57 0.05 18.10
CA PRO A 214 12.35 1.36 17.49
C PRO A 214 13.61 2.22 17.39
N LEU A 215 14.54 2.11 18.32
CA LEU A 215 15.80 2.81 18.29
C LEU A 215 16.67 2.42 17.07
N LEU A 216 16.70 1.11 16.75
CA LEU A 216 17.41 0.62 15.54
C LEU A 216 16.76 1.14 14.27
N ILE A 217 15.40 1.23 14.24
CA ILE A 217 14.67 1.82 13.12
C ILE A 217 15.05 3.31 12.97
N LEU A 218 15.11 4.05 14.07
CA LEU A 218 15.48 5.47 14.08
C LEU A 218 16.93 5.66 13.59
N LEU A 219 17.86 4.84 14.06
CA LEU A 219 19.27 4.91 13.64
C LEU A 219 19.43 4.54 12.15
N ALA A 220 18.79 3.46 11.70
CA ALA A 220 18.80 3.07 10.29
C ALA A 220 18.11 4.13 9.40
N GLY A 221 16.98 4.69 9.86
CA GLY A 221 16.27 5.78 9.19
C GLY A 221 17.12 7.06 9.11
N GLY A 222 17.83 7.43 10.18
CA GLY A 222 18.78 8.53 10.18
C GLY A 222 19.93 8.33 9.19
N GLY A 223 20.49 7.13 9.13
CA GLY A 223 21.51 6.76 8.14
C GLY A 223 21.00 6.84 6.70
N ALA A 224 19.79 6.30 6.45
CA ALA A 224 19.13 6.36 5.14
C ALA A 224 18.82 7.82 4.74
N PHE A 225 18.35 8.64 5.69
CA PHE A 225 18.12 10.06 5.46
C PHE A 225 19.42 10.79 5.13
N GLY A 226 20.52 10.53 5.86
CA GLY A 226 21.83 11.11 5.58
C GLY A 226 22.35 10.73 4.19
N TYR A 227 22.21 9.47 3.79
CA TYR A 227 22.55 9.01 2.44
C TYR A 227 21.69 9.72 1.38
N MET A 228 20.38 9.78 1.59
CA MET A 228 19.45 10.44 0.67
C MET A 228 19.75 11.94 0.56
N TRP A 229 20.00 12.61 1.67
CA TRP A 229 20.40 14.02 1.70
C TRP A 229 21.68 14.29 0.89
N HIS A 230 22.70 13.46 1.09
CA HIS A 230 23.93 13.55 0.31
C HIS A 230 23.69 13.33 -1.21
N HIS A 231 22.81 12.39 -1.57
CA HIS A 231 22.44 12.15 -2.97
C HIS A 231 21.68 13.34 -3.57
N VAL A 232 20.73 13.89 -2.84
CA VAL A 232 19.94 15.08 -3.25
C VAL A 232 20.82 16.27 -3.51
N GLN A 233 21.81 16.54 -2.65
CA GLN A 233 22.77 17.66 -2.84
C GLN A 233 23.55 17.53 -4.15
N LYS A 234 23.79 16.34 -4.65
CA LYS A 234 24.49 16.08 -5.91
C LYS A 234 23.58 16.11 -7.15
N THR A 235 22.27 16.17 -6.96
CA THR A 235 21.29 16.11 -8.05
C THR A 235 20.57 17.46 -8.14
N PRO A 236 20.92 18.35 -9.11
CA PRO A 236 20.36 19.71 -9.18
C PRO A 236 18.83 19.75 -9.22
N TYR A 237 18.20 18.81 -9.94
CA TYR A 237 16.75 18.69 -10.04
C TYR A 237 16.07 18.37 -8.69
N GLN A 238 16.66 17.49 -7.89
CA GLN A 238 16.12 17.13 -6.57
C GLN A 238 16.34 18.26 -5.55
N MET A 239 17.48 18.92 -5.64
CA MET A 239 17.78 20.07 -4.79
C MET A 239 16.85 21.25 -5.10
N ALA A 240 16.56 21.50 -6.38
CA ALA A 240 15.60 22.52 -6.79
C ALA A 240 14.19 22.28 -6.18
N ARG A 241 13.73 21.01 -6.12
CA ARG A 241 12.47 20.65 -5.46
C ARG A 241 12.46 20.94 -3.96
N ILE A 242 13.57 20.71 -3.26
CA ILE A 242 13.66 21.02 -1.83
C ILE A 242 13.70 22.54 -1.61
N MET A 243 14.48 23.26 -2.40
CA MET A 243 14.55 24.73 -2.29
C MET A 243 13.20 25.38 -2.62
N SER A 244 12.50 24.91 -3.62
CA SER A 244 11.16 25.40 -3.98
C SER A 244 10.09 25.02 -2.95
N TRP A 245 10.28 23.95 -2.18
CA TRP A 245 9.40 23.60 -1.07
C TRP A 245 9.62 24.49 0.15
N LEU A 246 10.90 24.82 0.48
CA LEU A 246 11.22 25.69 1.61
C LEU A 246 10.79 27.14 1.39
N ASP A 247 10.97 27.64 0.17
CA ASP A 247 10.55 28.98 -0.22
C ASP A 247 9.97 28.98 -1.65
N PRO A 248 8.69 28.57 -1.82
CA PRO A 248 8.07 28.46 -3.13
C PRO A 248 7.94 29.83 -3.83
N TYR A 249 7.79 30.93 -3.08
CA TYR A 249 7.63 32.26 -3.64
C TYR A 249 8.91 32.85 -4.23
N LYS A 250 10.08 32.30 -3.87
CA LYS A 250 11.36 32.66 -4.48
C LYS A 250 11.52 32.08 -5.89
N TYR A 251 10.79 31.00 -6.22
CA TYR A 251 10.84 30.32 -7.51
C TYR A 251 9.43 30.19 -8.14
N PRO A 252 8.68 31.30 -8.32
CA PRO A 252 7.25 31.27 -8.60
C PRO A 252 6.88 30.80 -10.00
N GLN A 253 7.84 30.75 -10.94
CA GLN A 253 7.60 30.34 -12.33
C GLN A 253 8.24 29.00 -12.71
N LYS A 254 8.82 28.29 -11.73
CA LYS A 254 9.53 27.00 -11.91
C LYS A 254 8.97 25.95 -10.97
N GLU A 255 9.86 25.31 -10.22
CA GLU A 255 9.52 24.21 -9.31
C GLU A 255 8.57 24.62 -8.18
N GLY A 256 8.56 25.91 -7.78
CA GLY A 256 7.63 26.46 -6.77
C GLY A 256 6.19 26.63 -7.28
N TRP A 257 6.00 26.73 -8.61
CA TRP A 257 4.69 26.95 -9.23
C TRP A 257 3.65 25.93 -8.76
N ASN A 258 3.98 24.65 -8.82
CA ASN A 258 3.05 23.57 -8.47
C ASN A 258 2.58 23.66 -7.00
N VAL A 259 3.50 23.99 -6.08
CA VAL A 259 3.19 24.12 -4.66
C VAL A 259 2.28 25.33 -4.41
N ILE A 260 2.58 26.48 -5.03
CA ILE A 260 1.80 27.70 -4.92
C ILE A 260 0.38 27.50 -5.45
N GLN A 261 0.25 26.91 -6.66
CA GLN A 261 -1.07 26.68 -7.26
C GLN A 261 -1.90 25.65 -6.49
N ALA A 262 -1.26 24.60 -5.92
CA ALA A 262 -1.93 23.66 -5.05
C ALA A 262 -2.46 24.33 -3.76
N GLN A 263 -1.67 25.23 -3.17
CA GLN A 263 -2.10 25.99 -1.98
C GLN A 263 -3.26 26.96 -2.32
N TYR A 264 -3.22 27.60 -3.50
CA TYR A 264 -4.33 28.44 -3.97
C TYR A 264 -5.60 27.63 -4.21
N ALA A 265 -5.49 26.44 -4.83
CA ALA A 265 -6.62 25.53 -4.98
C ALA A 265 -7.27 25.17 -3.65
N ILE A 266 -6.46 24.72 -2.68
CA ILE A 266 -6.96 24.35 -1.34
C ILE A 266 -7.58 25.56 -0.64
N GLY A 267 -6.94 26.75 -0.71
CA GLY A 267 -7.42 27.96 -0.07
C GLY A 267 -8.72 28.50 -0.66
N SER A 268 -8.89 28.40 -2.00
CA SER A 268 -10.09 28.86 -2.69
C SER A 268 -11.33 27.96 -2.47
N GLY A 269 -11.12 26.68 -2.11
CA GLY A 269 -12.21 25.74 -1.90
C GLY A 269 -13.10 26.03 -0.67
N GLY A 270 -12.58 26.72 0.36
CA GLY A 270 -13.35 27.00 1.57
C GLY A 270 -13.91 25.74 2.23
N LEU A 271 -15.09 25.85 2.87
CA LEU A 271 -15.71 24.73 3.58
C LEU A 271 -16.44 23.75 2.65
N PHE A 272 -17.11 24.24 1.61
CA PHE A 272 -18.02 23.47 0.75
C PHE A 272 -17.59 23.41 -0.71
N GLY A 273 -16.46 24.02 -1.08
CA GLY A 273 -15.94 24.05 -2.43
C GLY A 273 -16.61 25.08 -3.33
N VAL A 274 -16.00 25.30 -4.50
CA VAL A 274 -16.53 26.18 -5.55
C VAL A 274 -17.58 25.48 -6.43
N GLY A 275 -17.74 24.17 -6.25
CA GLY A 275 -18.64 23.31 -7.02
C GLY A 275 -17.91 22.39 -8.01
N PHE A 276 -18.49 21.24 -8.25
CA PHE A 276 -17.97 20.23 -9.17
C PHE A 276 -17.78 20.80 -10.59
N GLY A 277 -16.62 20.57 -11.18
CA GLY A 277 -16.29 21.08 -12.50
C GLY A 277 -15.90 22.55 -12.57
N ARG A 278 -15.87 23.29 -11.45
CA ARG A 278 -15.62 24.74 -11.41
C ARG A 278 -14.24 25.13 -10.89
N SER A 279 -13.34 24.18 -10.69
CA SER A 279 -11.96 24.50 -10.32
C SER A 279 -11.31 25.39 -11.39
N MET A 280 -10.70 26.48 -10.96
CA MET A 280 -9.92 27.38 -11.84
C MET A 280 -8.50 26.81 -12.05
N GLN A 281 -7.94 26.14 -11.03
CA GLN A 281 -6.58 25.66 -11.09
C GLN A 281 -6.38 24.51 -12.10
N LYS A 282 -7.43 23.77 -12.46
CA LYS A 282 -7.39 22.76 -13.53
C LYS A 282 -7.32 23.35 -14.93
N LEU A 283 -7.53 24.66 -15.11
CA LEU A 283 -7.43 25.35 -16.40
C LEU A 283 -5.97 25.72 -16.70
N PHE A 284 -5.07 24.71 -16.73
CA PHE A 284 -3.64 24.83 -17.05
C PHE A 284 -2.77 25.58 -16.03
N TYR A 285 -3.32 26.00 -14.88
CA TYR A 285 -2.51 26.60 -13.83
C TYR A 285 -1.73 25.55 -13.02
N LEU A 286 -2.30 24.37 -12.79
CA LEU A 286 -1.65 23.29 -12.02
C LEU A 286 -1.21 22.16 -12.95
N PRO A 287 0.09 21.99 -13.22
CA PRO A 287 0.59 20.91 -14.07
C PRO A 287 0.33 19.51 -13.47
N VAL A 288 -0.02 18.54 -14.32
CA VAL A 288 -0.27 17.13 -13.93
C VAL A 288 -1.29 17.00 -12.79
N GLN A 289 -2.28 17.89 -12.81
CA GLN A 289 -3.32 17.99 -11.77
C GLN A 289 -4.11 16.71 -11.54
N HIS A 290 -4.33 15.92 -12.60
CA HIS A 290 -5.10 14.68 -12.55
C HIS A 290 -4.32 13.48 -11.96
N ALA A 291 -2.99 13.62 -11.74
CA ALA A 291 -2.17 12.57 -11.13
C ALA A 291 -1.69 12.97 -9.72
N ASP A 292 -0.65 13.79 -9.61
CA ASP A 292 0.06 14.04 -8.35
C ASP A 292 -0.68 15.02 -7.43
N PHE A 293 -1.45 15.96 -8.01
CA PHE A 293 -2.12 17.05 -7.29
C PHE A 293 -3.64 16.95 -7.32
N ILE A 294 -4.19 15.76 -7.57
CA ILE A 294 -5.65 15.58 -7.66
C ILE A 294 -6.37 15.99 -6.35
N PHE A 295 -5.72 15.80 -5.20
CA PHE A 295 -6.27 16.22 -3.91
C PHE A 295 -6.49 17.73 -3.82
N ALA A 296 -5.64 18.57 -4.47
CA ALA A 296 -5.84 20.01 -4.52
C ALA A 296 -7.09 20.37 -5.34
N VAL A 297 -7.31 19.71 -6.49
CA VAL A 297 -8.53 19.92 -7.30
C VAL A 297 -9.78 19.48 -6.52
N ILE A 298 -9.70 18.34 -5.81
CA ILE A 298 -10.80 17.89 -4.94
C ILE A 298 -11.07 18.92 -3.85
N ALA A 299 -10.04 19.47 -3.22
CA ALA A 299 -10.18 20.48 -2.18
C ALA A 299 -10.80 21.77 -2.72
N GLU A 300 -10.43 22.21 -3.93
CA GLU A 300 -11.04 23.37 -4.57
C GLU A 300 -12.52 23.13 -4.92
N GLU A 301 -12.83 22.00 -5.57
CA GLU A 301 -14.19 21.74 -6.06
C GLU A 301 -15.18 21.36 -4.96
N PHE A 302 -14.76 20.58 -3.98
CA PHE A 302 -15.65 20.05 -2.95
C PHE A 302 -15.47 20.72 -1.58
N GLY A 303 -14.32 21.35 -1.32
CA GLY A 303 -14.03 22.06 -0.07
C GLY A 303 -13.48 21.17 1.05
N PHE A 304 -13.33 21.76 2.22
CA PHE A 304 -12.68 21.16 3.39
C PHE A 304 -13.44 19.95 3.95
N ILE A 305 -14.78 20.03 4.06
CA ILE A 305 -15.58 18.96 4.68
C ILE A 305 -15.50 17.65 3.89
N PRO A 306 -15.69 17.60 2.56
CA PRO A 306 -15.49 16.39 1.78
C PRO A 306 -14.03 15.89 1.78
N CYS A 307 -13.03 16.77 1.89
CA CYS A 307 -11.65 16.36 2.07
C CYS A 307 -11.44 15.61 3.40
N CYS A 308 -12.06 16.07 4.49
CA CYS A 308 -12.05 15.36 5.78
C CYS A 308 -12.75 13.99 5.67
N VAL A 309 -13.85 13.90 4.95
CA VAL A 309 -14.51 12.61 4.67
C VAL A 309 -13.57 11.69 3.90
N LEU A 310 -12.91 12.19 2.86
CA LEU A 310 -11.94 11.40 2.08
C LEU A 310 -10.78 10.89 2.94
N ILE A 311 -10.20 11.74 3.78
CA ILE A 311 -9.15 11.33 4.74
C ILE A 311 -9.68 10.27 5.70
N SER A 312 -10.91 10.43 6.20
CA SER A 312 -11.56 9.45 7.08
C SER A 312 -11.75 8.09 6.40
N LEU A 313 -12.02 8.05 5.09
CA LEU A 313 -12.09 6.79 4.34
C LEU A 313 -10.73 6.07 4.29
N TYR A 314 -9.60 6.79 4.16
CA TYR A 314 -8.27 6.17 4.26
C TYR A 314 -7.94 5.70 5.68
N VAL A 315 -8.37 6.43 6.70
CA VAL A 315 -8.24 6.00 8.10
C VAL A 315 -9.05 4.72 8.35
N LEU A 316 -10.28 4.65 7.83
CA LEU A 316 -11.12 3.44 7.90
C LEU A 316 -10.49 2.27 7.13
N PHE A 317 -9.89 2.53 5.96
CA PHE A 317 -9.13 1.51 5.23
C PHE A 317 -7.98 0.95 6.09
N GLY A 318 -7.23 1.83 6.74
CA GLY A 318 -6.18 1.45 7.69
C GLY A 318 -6.73 0.60 8.85
N TYR A 319 -7.83 1.04 9.45
CA TYR A 319 -8.47 0.31 10.55
C TYR A 319 -8.88 -1.11 10.14
N PHE A 320 -9.61 -1.28 9.03
CA PHE A 320 -10.04 -2.60 8.57
C PHE A 320 -8.87 -3.47 8.12
N GLY A 321 -7.87 -2.88 7.47
CA GLY A 321 -6.67 -3.60 7.06
C GLY A 321 -5.84 -4.11 8.25
N PHE A 322 -5.60 -3.29 9.27
CA PHE A 322 -4.92 -3.73 10.49
C PHE A 322 -5.76 -4.69 11.32
N ARG A 323 -7.09 -4.51 11.38
CA ARG A 323 -8.00 -5.49 11.98
C ARG A 323 -7.86 -6.85 11.30
N THR A 324 -7.81 -6.90 9.96
CA THR A 324 -7.55 -8.13 9.20
C THR A 324 -6.20 -8.74 9.58
N ALA A 325 -5.16 -7.94 9.73
CA ALA A 325 -3.85 -8.42 10.15
C ALA A 325 -3.87 -9.06 11.53
N LEU A 326 -4.52 -8.43 12.50
CA LEU A 326 -4.61 -8.92 13.88
C LEU A 326 -5.41 -10.23 13.97
N ARG A 327 -6.43 -10.40 13.15
CA ARG A 327 -7.30 -11.59 13.10
C ARG A 327 -6.73 -12.72 12.22
N SER A 328 -5.65 -12.49 11.48
CA SER A 328 -5.05 -13.51 10.62
C SER A 328 -4.50 -14.68 11.43
N ARG A 329 -4.86 -15.91 11.05
CA ARG A 329 -4.41 -17.17 11.68
C ARG A 329 -2.93 -17.47 11.45
N THR A 330 -2.33 -16.90 10.40
CA THR A 330 -0.94 -17.17 10.02
C THR A 330 -0.08 -15.93 10.17
N LEU A 331 1.17 -16.10 10.62
CA LEU A 331 2.16 -15.00 10.65
C LEU A 331 2.39 -14.41 9.27
N PHE A 332 2.36 -15.23 8.21
CA PHE A 332 2.51 -14.76 6.85
C PHE A 332 1.37 -13.85 6.42
N GLY A 333 0.11 -14.24 6.68
CA GLY A 333 -1.06 -13.40 6.41
C GLY A 333 -1.05 -12.10 7.22
N ARG A 334 -0.64 -12.18 8.50
CA ARG A 334 -0.49 -11.02 9.37
C ARG A 334 0.48 -10.00 8.78
N PHE A 335 1.70 -10.43 8.42
CA PHE A 335 2.69 -9.54 7.82
C PHE A 335 2.28 -9.02 6.44
N LEU A 336 1.63 -9.85 5.60
CA LEU A 336 1.08 -9.39 4.32
C LEU A 336 0.05 -8.27 4.53
N ALA A 337 -0.91 -8.48 5.42
CA ALA A 337 -1.95 -7.49 5.69
C ALA A 337 -1.36 -6.20 6.26
N ILE A 338 -0.40 -6.26 7.20
CA ILE A 338 0.31 -5.08 7.71
C ILE A 338 1.03 -4.35 6.57
N GLY A 339 1.81 -5.07 5.76
CA GLY A 339 2.61 -4.46 4.70
C GLY A 339 1.75 -3.77 3.63
N ILE A 340 0.68 -4.43 3.17
CA ILE A 340 -0.25 -3.88 2.17
C ILE A 340 -0.97 -2.65 2.73
N THR A 341 -1.53 -2.76 3.93
CA THR A 341 -2.26 -1.67 4.57
C THR A 341 -1.36 -0.46 4.80
N SER A 342 -0.18 -0.68 5.38
CA SER A 342 0.80 0.38 5.62
C SER A 342 1.26 1.05 4.33
N SER A 343 1.50 0.29 3.25
CA SER A 343 1.91 0.83 1.96
C SER A 343 0.85 1.76 1.37
N ILE A 344 -0.43 1.35 1.38
CA ILE A 344 -1.53 2.15 0.81
C ILE A 344 -1.82 3.39 1.66
N VAL A 345 -1.88 3.24 2.99
CA VAL A 345 -2.13 4.37 3.90
C VAL A 345 -0.97 5.37 3.86
N LEU A 346 0.27 4.89 3.87
CA LEU A 346 1.45 5.76 3.77
C LEU A 346 1.47 6.51 2.43
N GLN A 347 1.13 5.86 1.32
CA GLN A 347 1.04 6.49 0.02
C GLN A 347 -0.01 7.60 -0.01
N ALA A 348 -1.21 7.35 0.54
CA ALA A 348 -2.26 8.36 0.66
C ALA A 348 -1.81 9.54 1.52
N LEU A 349 -1.23 9.25 2.70
CA LEU A 349 -0.74 10.27 3.62
C LEU A 349 0.32 11.15 2.96
N VAL A 350 1.33 10.56 2.31
CA VAL A 350 2.41 11.33 1.66
C VAL A 350 1.86 12.17 0.51
N ASN A 351 0.92 11.67 -0.33
CA ASN A 351 0.31 12.46 -1.40
C ASN A 351 -0.44 13.68 -0.82
N ILE A 352 -1.23 13.51 0.25
CA ILE A 352 -1.94 14.61 0.91
C ILE A 352 -0.95 15.62 1.50
N MET A 353 0.12 15.14 2.16
CA MET A 353 1.16 16.01 2.72
C MET A 353 1.93 16.78 1.64
N VAL A 354 2.21 16.18 0.48
CA VAL A 354 2.79 16.86 -0.68
C VAL A 354 1.86 17.94 -1.19
N THR A 355 0.59 17.62 -1.38
CA THR A 355 -0.40 18.55 -1.93
C THR A 355 -0.66 19.73 -1.01
N THR A 356 -0.62 19.51 0.31
CA THR A 356 -0.75 20.58 1.33
C THR A 356 0.54 21.35 1.57
N GLY A 357 1.66 20.95 0.95
CA GLY A 357 2.96 21.62 1.08
C GLY A 357 3.72 21.27 2.36
N ILE A 358 3.30 20.25 3.13
CA ILE A 358 3.99 19.81 4.35
C ILE A 358 5.31 19.11 4.02
N VAL A 359 5.37 18.40 2.88
CA VAL A 359 6.59 17.73 2.39
C VAL A 359 6.88 18.12 0.93
N PRO A 360 8.15 17.99 0.48
CA PRO A 360 8.52 18.29 -0.91
C PRO A 360 7.74 17.44 -1.93
N VAL A 361 7.57 17.96 -3.14
CA VAL A 361 6.89 17.26 -4.23
C VAL A 361 7.62 15.97 -4.60
N THR A 362 6.95 14.84 -4.49
CA THR A 362 7.51 13.50 -4.71
C THR A 362 7.01 12.81 -5.97
N GLY A 363 5.88 13.24 -6.55
CA GLY A 363 5.30 12.62 -7.74
C GLY A 363 4.60 11.28 -7.45
N ILE A 364 3.99 11.15 -6.26
CA ILE A 364 3.25 9.95 -5.85
C ILE A 364 1.77 10.18 -6.09
N THR A 365 1.09 9.20 -6.67
CA THR A 365 -0.36 9.22 -6.89
C THR A 365 -1.14 8.93 -5.62
N LEU A 366 -2.35 9.52 -5.47
CA LEU A 366 -3.29 9.18 -4.40
C LEU A 366 -3.98 7.84 -4.72
N PRO A 367 -3.82 6.79 -3.88
CA PRO A 367 -4.34 5.45 -4.15
C PRO A 367 -5.83 5.45 -4.48
N PHE A 368 -6.24 4.67 -5.47
CA PHE A 368 -7.62 4.51 -5.98
C PHE A 368 -8.21 5.75 -6.69
N ILE A 369 -7.66 6.94 -6.48
CA ILE A 369 -8.24 8.20 -6.94
C ILE A 369 -7.46 8.80 -8.10
N SER A 370 -6.14 9.02 -7.94
CA SER A 370 -5.32 9.64 -8.98
C SER A 370 -5.30 8.86 -10.29
N TYR A 371 -5.11 9.58 -11.38
CA TYR A 371 -4.80 8.96 -12.67
C TYR A 371 -3.44 8.26 -12.60
N GLY A 372 -3.46 6.96 -12.87
CA GLY A 372 -2.26 6.12 -12.83
C GLY A 372 -2.60 4.66 -13.10
N GLY A 373 -2.72 4.29 -14.39
CA GLY A 373 -3.24 2.99 -14.79
C GLY A 373 -2.54 1.80 -14.11
N THR A 374 -1.21 1.76 -14.17
CA THR A 374 -0.42 0.67 -13.57
C THR A 374 -0.53 0.68 -12.04
N SER A 375 -0.43 1.85 -11.43
CA SER A 375 -0.52 2.02 -9.97
C SER A 375 -1.87 1.55 -9.43
N LEU A 376 -2.97 1.90 -10.13
CA LEU A 376 -4.33 1.48 -9.74
C LEU A 376 -4.49 -0.05 -9.82
N VAL A 377 -4.05 -0.68 -10.92
CA VAL A 377 -4.16 -2.14 -11.09
C VAL A 377 -3.36 -2.89 -10.03
N ILE A 378 -2.14 -2.44 -9.72
CA ILE A 378 -1.28 -3.06 -8.71
C ILE A 378 -1.86 -2.83 -7.32
N THR A 379 -2.35 -1.62 -7.01
CA THR A 379 -2.96 -1.33 -5.71
C THR A 379 -4.22 -2.17 -5.49
N LEU A 380 -5.09 -2.30 -6.49
CA LEU A 380 -6.26 -3.18 -6.41
C LEU A 380 -5.87 -4.66 -6.28
N SER A 381 -4.78 -5.09 -6.95
CA SER A 381 -4.24 -6.45 -6.77
C SER A 381 -3.73 -6.67 -5.33
N MET A 382 -3.08 -5.68 -4.72
CA MET A 382 -2.68 -5.73 -3.30
C MET A 382 -3.90 -5.85 -2.38
N VAL A 383 -4.97 -5.09 -2.66
CA VAL A 383 -6.25 -5.22 -1.93
C VAL A 383 -6.83 -6.62 -2.11
N GLY A 384 -6.74 -7.22 -3.31
CA GLY A 384 -7.15 -8.61 -3.55
C GLY A 384 -6.44 -9.60 -2.62
N VAL A 385 -5.13 -9.43 -2.40
CA VAL A 385 -4.37 -10.22 -1.42
C VAL A 385 -4.85 -9.96 0.00
N LEU A 386 -5.10 -8.69 0.37
CA LEU A 386 -5.63 -8.33 1.70
C LEU A 386 -7.01 -8.97 1.95
N LEU A 387 -7.89 -8.95 0.94
CA LEU A 387 -9.20 -9.63 0.99
C LEU A 387 -9.06 -11.15 1.09
N SER A 388 -8.06 -11.75 0.45
CA SER A 388 -7.76 -13.17 0.62
C SER A 388 -7.37 -13.49 2.07
N VAL A 389 -6.56 -12.64 2.72
CA VAL A 389 -6.22 -12.78 4.14
C VAL A 389 -7.46 -12.60 5.02
N SER A 390 -8.35 -11.66 4.70
CA SER A 390 -9.56 -11.40 5.49
C SER A 390 -10.54 -12.59 5.52
N ARG A 391 -10.57 -13.42 4.47
CA ARG A 391 -11.37 -14.65 4.43
C ARG A 391 -10.96 -15.67 5.49
N ASP A 392 -9.68 -15.74 5.78
CA ASP A 392 -9.14 -16.62 6.83
C ASP A 392 -9.49 -16.12 8.24
N SER A 393 -9.67 -14.82 8.42
CA SER A 393 -10.02 -14.17 9.69
C SER A 393 -11.52 -14.20 10.00
N GLY A 394 -12.38 -14.29 8.98
CA GLY A 394 -13.84 -14.30 9.14
C GLY A 394 -14.35 -15.56 9.86
N GLN A 395 -13.67 -16.69 9.69
CA GLN A 395 -14.06 -17.93 10.37
C GLN A 395 -13.88 -17.91 11.91
N MET A 396 -12.99 -17.07 12.45
CA MET A 396 -12.85 -16.96 13.89
C MET A 396 -14.06 -16.32 14.58
N SER A 397 -14.74 -15.38 13.91
CA SER A 397 -15.91 -14.73 14.48
C SER A 397 -17.16 -15.61 14.44
N GLU A 398 -17.29 -16.47 13.42
CA GLU A 398 -18.40 -17.42 13.33
C GLU A 398 -18.24 -18.59 14.32
N ASP A 399 -17.02 -19.09 14.50
CA ASP A 399 -16.72 -20.17 15.44
C ASP A 399 -16.87 -19.71 16.92
N GLU A 400 -16.45 -18.46 17.24
CA GLU A 400 -16.61 -17.85 18.58
C GLU A 400 -18.09 -17.52 18.87
N GLU A 401 -18.85 -17.02 17.90
CA GLU A 401 -20.27 -16.70 18.05
C GLU A 401 -21.14 -17.98 18.23
N TYR A 402 -20.70 -19.11 17.63
CA TYR A 402 -21.36 -20.39 17.77
C TYR A 402 -21.05 -21.06 19.14
N GLU A 403 -19.85 -20.84 19.68
CA GLU A 403 -19.45 -21.41 20.97
C GLU A 403 -20.09 -20.64 22.14
N ASP A 404 -20.33 -19.32 22.00
CA ASP A 404 -21.06 -18.49 22.95
C ASP A 404 -22.60 -18.66 22.84
N ALA A 405 -23.12 -19.04 21.67
CA ALA A 405 -24.55 -19.22 21.44
C ALA A 405 -25.10 -20.58 21.96
N ASP A 406 -24.24 -21.56 22.21
CA ASP A 406 -24.64 -22.86 22.81
C ASP A 406 -23.98 -23.07 24.18
N PRO A 407 -24.51 -22.45 25.23
CA PRO A 407 -24.08 -22.76 26.60
C PRO A 407 -24.51 -24.19 26.91
N LYS A 408 -23.55 -25.13 26.88
CA LYS A 408 -23.79 -26.54 27.26
C LYS A 408 -24.61 -26.60 28.52
N PRO A 409 -25.78 -27.26 28.49
CA PRO A 409 -26.64 -27.34 29.67
C PRO A 409 -25.86 -27.96 30.82
N ALA A 410 -25.85 -27.25 31.96
CA ALA A 410 -25.24 -27.73 33.21
C ALA A 410 -25.82 -29.09 33.54
N ARG A 411 -25.05 -30.15 33.34
CA ARG A 411 -25.43 -31.49 33.81
C ARG A 411 -25.60 -31.44 35.31
N GLN A 412 -26.86 -31.49 35.76
CA GLN A 412 -27.22 -31.73 37.10
C GLN A 412 -26.48 -32.98 37.61
N LEU A 413 -25.62 -32.76 38.62
CA LEU A 413 -25.04 -33.83 39.39
C LEU A 413 -26.16 -34.43 40.25
N VAL A 414 -26.79 -35.48 39.76
CA VAL A 414 -27.56 -36.39 40.60
C VAL A 414 -26.55 -37.20 41.39
N ARG A 415 -26.45 -36.91 42.71
CA ARG A 415 -25.79 -37.79 43.66
C ARG A 415 -26.78 -38.88 44.08
N PRO A 416 -26.32 -40.13 44.22
CA PRO A 416 -27.10 -41.17 44.88
C PRO A 416 -27.16 -40.94 46.40
#